data_64abbc2d5ecc98fdffc6e38c8a92a9cf
#
_entry.id   64abbc2d5ecc98fdffc6e38c8a92a9cf
#
_cell.length_a   1.000
_cell.length_b   1.000
_cell.length_c   1.000
_cell.angle_alpha   90.00
_cell.angle_beta   90.00
_cell.angle_gamma   90.00
#
_symmetry.space_group_name_H-M   'P 1'
#
loop_
_entity.id
_entity.type
_entity.pdbx_description
1 polymer ?
#
loop_
_entity_poly.entity_id
_entity_poly.type
_entity_poly.pdbx_seq_one_letter_code
_entity_poly.pdbx_strand_id
1 'polypeptide(L)'
;MLYRQLGRSGLRVSTLCLGTMTFGEADETSFMHKVGCDEPTAHHIMSRALDAGINFFDTADVYGQDGLTERVIGRWFAAAGRRDEVVLATKFRFRMGKGPNSAGTSRHRIMRAVEDSLRRLQTDRIDLYQAHMQDVDTPEDETLRALDDLVRQGKVLYFGVSNYAAYRLMESLWTSERERLERLVSFQAQYSLVVRDIEREHIPLCLKHGVGVLQAQRDVLALGVTPAQVALAWCIHKPA
;
A
#
# COMPACT_ATOMS: atom_id res chain seq x y z
N MET A 1 -9.00 18.44 7.96
CA MET A 1 -8.77 17.31 7.01
C MET A 1 -10.12 16.74 6.61
N LEU A 2 -10.30 16.34 5.34
CA LEU A 2 -11.47 15.61 4.88
C LEU A 2 -11.20 14.10 4.97
N TYR A 3 -12.24 13.32 5.33
CA TYR A 3 -12.16 11.86 5.39
C TYR A 3 -13.21 11.25 4.47
N ARG A 4 -12.87 10.13 3.84
CA ARG A 4 -13.75 9.36 2.95
C ARG A 4 -13.66 7.87 3.27
N GLN A 5 -14.67 7.13 2.91
CA GLN A 5 -14.62 5.67 2.92
C GLN A 5 -13.71 5.19 1.79
N LEU A 6 -12.92 4.16 2.07
CA LEU A 6 -12.09 3.50 1.07
C LEU A 6 -12.95 2.50 0.28
N GLY A 7 -13.37 2.91 -0.91
CA GLY A 7 -14.31 2.12 -1.71
C GLY A 7 -15.64 1.92 -0.96
N ARG A 8 -16.18 0.70 -1.03
CA ARG A 8 -17.40 0.29 -0.31
C ARG A 8 -17.12 -0.25 1.10
N SER A 9 -15.90 -0.10 1.59
CA SER A 9 -15.57 -0.54 2.95
C SER A 9 -16.05 0.47 4.00
N GLY A 10 -16.13 0.05 5.25
CA GLY A 10 -16.36 0.95 6.39
C GLY A 10 -15.12 1.75 6.80
N LEU A 11 -13.96 1.48 6.19
CA LEU A 11 -12.69 2.12 6.55
C LEU A 11 -12.67 3.58 6.12
N ARG A 12 -12.49 4.49 7.08
CA ARG A 12 -12.41 5.93 6.82
C ARG A 12 -10.96 6.40 6.81
N VAL A 13 -10.54 6.94 5.69
CA VAL A 13 -9.19 7.46 5.49
C VAL A 13 -9.23 8.95 5.15
N SER A 14 -8.17 9.68 5.50
CA SER A 14 -7.97 11.04 5.03
C SER A 14 -7.85 11.06 3.50
N THR A 15 -8.34 12.13 2.87
CA THR A 15 -8.22 12.29 1.40
C THR A 15 -6.77 12.49 0.96
N LEU A 16 -5.90 12.85 1.87
CA LEU A 16 -4.44 12.85 1.69
C LEU A 16 -3.87 11.62 2.36
N CYS A 17 -2.89 10.99 1.72
CA CYS A 17 -2.15 9.85 2.25
C CYS A 17 -0.68 10.21 2.35
N LEU A 18 -0.05 9.88 3.46
CA LEU A 18 1.40 10.02 3.62
C LEU A 18 2.11 8.83 2.96
N GLY A 19 2.73 9.05 1.82
CA GLY A 19 3.65 8.08 1.22
C GLY A 19 5.01 8.12 1.92
N THR A 20 5.57 6.96 2.20
CA THR A 20 6.77 6.82 3.03
C THR A 20 7.98 6.26 2.28
N MET A 21 7.92 6.13 0.96
CA MET A 21 8.98 5.49 0.16
C MET A 21 10.37 6.07 0.40
N THR A 22 10.46 7.34 0.79
CA THR A 22 11.72 8.06 1.03
C THR A 22 12.12 8.10 2.51
N PHE A 23 11.51 7.29 3.38
CA PHE A 23 11.87 7.26 4.80
C PHE A 23 12.99 6.26 5.08
N GLY A 24 14.06 6.75 5.69
CA GLY A 24 15.27 6.00 5.96
C GLY A 24 16.35 6.24 4.90
N GLU A 25 17.61 6.28 5.34
CA GLU A 25 18.78 6.44 4.49
C GLU A 25 19.25 5.06 4.03
N ALA A 26 18.99 4.73 2.77
CA ALA A 26 19.48 3.51 2.15
C ALA A 26 20.98 3.64 1.77
N ASP A 27 21.70 2.54 1.81
CA ASP A 27 23.11 2.50 1.45
C ASP A 27 23.35 2.61 -0.08
N GLU A 28 24.62 2.63 -0.49
CA GLU A 28 25.03 2.83 -1.88
C GLU A 28 24.55 1.73 -2.84
N THR A 29 24.13 0.58 -2.33
CA THR A 29 23.66 -0.54 -3.16
C THR A 29 22.18 -0.41 -3.52
N SER A 30 21.45 0.49 -2.87
CA SER A 30 20.03 0.72 -3.10
C SER A 30 19.81 1.79 -4.18
N PHE A 31 18.80 1.57 -5.03
CA PHE A 31 18.31 2.61 -5.95
C PHE A 31 17.74 3.83 -5.22
N MET A 32 17.49 3.72 -3.91
CA MET A 32 17.03 4.80 -3.04
C MET A 32 18.17 5.57 -2.37
N HIS A 33 19.43 5.25 -2.69
CA HIS A 33 20.59 5.97 -2.15
C HIS A 33 20.49 7.47 -2.41
N LYS A 34 20.71 8.28 -1.39
CA LYS A 34 20.61 9.77 -1.40
C LYS A 34 19.22 10.35 -1.71
N VAL A 35 18.17 9.53 -1.77
CA VAL A 35 16.80 9.99 -2.00
C VAL A 35 16.00 10.06 -0.69
N GLY A 36 16.42 9.27 0.31
CA GLY A 36 15.75 9.18 1.61
C GLY A 36 16.08 10.34 2.55
N CYS A 37 15.24 10.51 3.57
CA CYS A 37 15.52 11.34 4.73
C CYS A 37 15.94 10.47 5.92
N ASP A 38 16.67 11.05 6.88
CA ASP A 38 17.04 10.36 8.11
C ASP A 38 15.81 9.97 8.95
N GLU A 39 16.01 9.08 9.87
CA GLU A 39 14.93 8.57 10.72
C GLU A 39 14.30 9.62 11.64
N PRO A 40 15.06 10.53 12.30
CA PRO A 40 14.47 11.63 13.08
C PRO A 40 13.56 12.53 12.24
N THR A 41 13.97 12.87 11.02
CA THR A 41 13.17 13.65 10.08
C THR A 41 11.90 12.90 9.67
N ALA A 42 12.01 11.59 9.36
CA ALA A 42 10.85 10.74 9.05
C ALA A 42 9.84 10.69 10.20
N HIS A 43 10.31 10.50 11.44
CA HIS A 43 9.48 10.51 12.65
C HIS A 43 8.77 11.86 12.86
N HIS A 44 9.48 12.96 12.63
CA HIS A 44 8.89 14.32 12.69
C HIS A 44 7.80 14.48 11.63
N ILE A 45 8.05 14.06 10.38
CA ILE A 45 7.07 14.15 9.30
C ILE A 45 5.82 13.34 9.64
N MET A 46 5.95 12.08 10.12
CA MET A 46 4.81 11.23 10.51
C MET A 46 3.98 11.87 11.60
N SER A 47 4.62 12.40 12.65
CA SER A 47 3.93 13.09 13.74
C SER A 47 3.18 14.32 13.26
N ARG A 48 3.82 15.15 12.44
CA ARG A 48 3.21 16.35 11.85
C ARG A 48 2.04 16.02 10.92
N ALA A 49 2.16 14.96 10.12
CA ALA A 49 1.09 14.52 9.23
C ALA A 49 -0.14 14.08 10.04
N LEU A 50 0.08 13.27 11.07
CA LEU A 50 -1.01 12.79 11.92
C LEU A 50 -1.67 13.94 12.70
N ASP A 51 -0.90 14.87 13.24
CA ASP A 51 -1.40 16.09 13.93
C ASP A 51 -2.21 17.00 12.99
N ALA A 52 -1.89 17.01 11.69
CA ALA A 52 -2.66 17.69 10.65
C ALA A 52 -3.93 16.89 10.22
N GLY A 53 -4.18 15.72 10.81
CA GLY A 53 -5.32 14.87 10.54
C GLY A 53 -5.13 13.89 9.37
N ILE A 54 -3.91 13.69 8.86
CA ILE A 54 -3.60 12.65 7.87
C ILE A 54 -3.46 11.33 8.62
N ASN A 55 -4.49 10.49 8.58
CA ASN A 55 -4.49 9.19 9.25
C ASN A 55 -4.10 8.03 8.34
N PHE A 56 -3.85 8.27 7.05
CA PHE A 56 -3.56 7.23 6.08
C PHE A 56 -2.09 7.27 5.67
N PHE A 57 -1.35 6.20 5.95
CA PHE A 57 0.08 6.07 5.67
C PHE A 57 0.30 4.89 4.72
N ASP A 58 1.06 5.10 3.64
CA ASP A 58 1.36 4.09 2.62
C ASP A 58 2.85 3.77 2.56
N THR A 59 3.18 2.51 2.74
CA THR A 59 4.54 1.96 2.65
C THR A 59 4.58 0.71 1.78
N ALA A 60 5.69 0.01 1.75
CA ALA A 60 5.85 -1.32 1.14
C ALA A 60 7.04 -2.07 1.75
N ASP A 61 7.02 -3.41 1.67
CA ASP A 61 8.10 -4.27 2.16
C ASP A 61 9.45 -3.98 1.48
N VAL A 62 9.44 -3.52 0.24
CA VAL A 62 10.64 -3.26 -0.58
C VAL A 62 11.19 -1.83 -0.42
N TYR A 63 10.46 -0.93 0.26
CA TYR A 63 10.89 0.48 0.34
C TYR A 63 12.13 0.68 1.23
N GLY A 64 12.96 1.61 0.79
CA GLY A 64 14.28 1.84 1.34
C GLY A 64 15.25 0.76 0.85
N GLN A 65 15.53 -0.20 1.70
CA GLN A 65 16.34 -1.38 1.42
C GLN A 65 15.94 -2.46 2.42
N ASP A 66 15.57 -3.64 1.91
CA ASP A 66 15.19 -4.79 2.74
C ASP A 66 14.16 -4.47 3.86
N GLY A 67 13.19 -3.62 3.54
CA GLY A 67 12.17 -3.18 4.49
C GLY A 67 12.63 -2.11 5.48
N LEU A 68 13.63 -1.31 5.13
CA LEU A 68 14.12 -0.21 5.98
C LEU A 68 13.00 0.74 6.38
N THR A 69 12.15 1.15 5.42
CA THR A 69 11.04 2.08 5.68
C THR A 69 10.03 1.51 6.68
N GLU A 70 9.69 0.22 6.57
CA GLU A 70 8.81 -0.43 7.56
C GLU A 70 9.45 -0.46 8.95
N ARG A 71 10.78 -0.65 9.06
CA ARG A 71 11.49 -0.58 10.36
C ARG A 71 11.46 0.83 10.95
N VAL A 72 11.64 1.88 10.14
CA VAL A 72 11.52 3.28 10.58
C VAL A 72 10.13 3.57 11.13
N ILE A 73 9.08 3.15 10.40
CA ILE A 73 7.69 3.31 10.84
C ILE A 73 7.43 2.52 12.13
N GLY A 74 7.92 1.27 12.22
CA GLY A 74 7.75 0.44 13.41
C GLY A 74 8.36 1.06 14.67
N ARG A 75 9.56 1.63 14.57
CA ARG A 75 10.18 2.35 15.68
C ARG A 75 9.39 3.61 16.08
N TRP A 76 8.83 4.31 15.10
CA TRP A 76 7.95 5.43 15.38
C TRP A 76 6.67 4.99 16.11
N PHE A 77 6.01 3.91 15.69
CA PHE A 77 4.84 3.37 16.40
C PHE A 77 5.18 3.02 17.85
N ALA A 78 6.30 2.34 18.09
CA ALA A 78 6.73 1.97 19.43
C ALA A 78 7.04 3.18 20.31
N ALA A 79 7.67 4.21 19.75
CA ALA A 79 8.05 5.42 20.49
C ALA A 79 6.86 6.37 20.73
N ALA A 80 5.99 6.54 19.74
CA ALA A 80 4.88 7.50 19.79
C ALA A 80 3.63 6.93 20.47
N GLY A 81 3.44 5.60 20.48
CA GLY A 81 2.25 4.95 21.04
C GLY A 81 0.96 5.24 20.26
N ARG A 82 1.06 5.67 18.99
CA ARG A 82 -0.07 6.19 18.19
C ARG A 82 -0.51 5.24 17.06
N ARG A 83 -0.23 3.93 17.20
CA ARG A 83 -0.58 2.95 16.15
C ARG A 83 -2.07 2.95 15.79
N ASP A 84 -2.94 3.09 16.78
CA ASP A 84 -4.40 3.02 16.58
C ASP A 84 -5.00 4.26 15.89
N GLU A 85 -4.25 5.35 15.79
CA GLU A 85 -4.67 6.54 15.07
C GLU A 85 -4.35 6.46 13.56
N VAL A 86 -3.57 5.47 13.13
CA VAL A 86 -3.08 5.34 11.75
C VAL A 86 -3.74 4.17 11.04
N VAL A 87 -4.29 4.44 9.85
CA VAL A 87 -4.61 3.42 8.85
C VAL A 87 -3.33 3.15 8.05
N LEU A 88 -2.71 2.01 8.30
CA LEU A 88 -1.44 1.64 7.68
C LEU A 88 -1.67 0.76 6.47
N ALA A 89 -1.23 1.22 5.31
CA ALA A 89 -1.12 0.41 4.10
C ALA A 89 0.33 -0.05 3.90
N THR A 90 0.54 -1.33 3.63
CA THR A 90 1.82 -1.84 3.13
C THR A 90 1.59 -2.82 1.98
N LYS A 91 2.67 -3.18 1.29
CA LYS A 91 2.60 -3.97 0.06
C LYS A 91 3.62 -5.10 0.09
N PHE A 92 3.33 -6.15 -0.69
CA PHE A 92 4.20 -7.30 -0.93
C PHE A 92 4.26 -7.60 -2.44
N ARG A 93 5.06 -8.51 -2.87
CA ARG A 93 5.24 -9.09 -4.20
C ARG A 93 6.68 -8.98 -4.72
N PHE A 94 7.32 -7.83 -4.56
CA PHE A 94 8.71 -7.70 -5.02
C PHE A 94 9.65 -8.59 -4.22
N ARG A 95 10.84 -8.80 -4.78
CA ARG A 95 11.83 -9.72 -4.19
C ARG A 95 12.38 -9.18 -2.87
N MET A 96 12.26 -10.01 -1.83
CA MET A 96 12.79 -9.77 -0.49
C MET A 96 13.69 -10.93 -0.06
N GLY A 97 14.80 -11.13 -0.79
CA GLY A 97 15.74 -12.20 -0.51
C GLY A 97 16.20 -12.95 -1.75
N LYS A 98 17.06 -13.97 -1.56
CA LYS A 98 17.77 -14.65 -2.66
C LYS A 98 17.07 -15.92 -3.17
N GLY A 99 16.14 -16.50 -2.43
CA GLY A 99 15.51 -17.78 -2.78
C GLY A 99 14.46 -17.65 -3.91
N PRO A 100 14.09 -18.75 -4.57
CA PRO A 100 13.10 -18.75 -5.66
C PRO A 100 11.73 -18.22 -5.21
N ASN A 101 11.32 -18.53 -3.97
CA ASN A 101 10.05 -18.11 -3.40
C ASN A 101 10.12 -16.76 -2.64
N SER A 102 11.13 -15.91 -2.94
CA SER A 102 11.29 -14.60 -2.31
C SER A 102 10.53 -13.49 -3.00
N ALA A 103 9.81 -13.78 -4.08
CA ALA A 103 8.99 -12.84 -4.86
C ALA A 103 7.66 -13.51 -5.26
N GLY A 104 6.74 -12.71 -5.80
CA GLY A 104 5.46 -13.20 -6.33
C GLY A 104 4.32 -13.10 -5.32
N THR A 105 3.17 -13.66 -5.72
CA THR A 105 1.93 -13.63 -4.93
C THR A 105 1.45 -15.03 -4.53
N SER A 106 2.33 -16.03 -4.58
CA SER A 106 2.00 -17.37 -4.10
C SER A 106 1.63 -17.34 -2.61
N ARG A 107 0.76 -18.26 -2.19
CA ARG A 107 0.40 -18.44 -0.79
C ARG A 107 1.61 -18.51 0.14
N HIS A 108 2.63 -19.29 -0.25
CA HIS A 108 3.86 -19.41 0.51
C HIS A 108 4.54 -18.05 0.73
N ARG A 109 4.62 -17.22 -0.32
CA ARG A 109 5.22 -15.88 -0.24
C ARG A 109 4.37 -14.93 0.59
N ILE A 110 3.06 -14.89 0.39
CA ILE A 110 2.13 -14.00 1.09
C ILE A 110 2.18 -14.23 2.60
N MET A 111 2.04 -15.48 3.05
CA MET A 111 2.03 -15.82 4.47
C MET A 111 3.33 -15.47 5.17
N ARG A 112 4.47 -15.62 4.47
CA ARG A 112 5.77 -15.23 5.01
C ARG A 112 5.96 -13.71 5.00
N ALA A 113 5.55 -13.05 3.92
CA ALA A 113 5.72 -11.61 3.75
C ALA A 113 4.98 -10.81 4.82
N VAL A 114 3.75 -11.21 5.15
CA VAL A 114 2.96 -10.52 6.18
C VAL A 114 3.63 -10.61 7.54
N GLU A 115 4.15 -11.78 7.94
CA GLU A 115 4.86 -11.94 9.21
C GLU A 115 6.12 -11.08 9.28
N ASP A 116 6.87 -11.02 8.17
CA ASP A 116 8.06 -10.19 8.09
C ASP A 116 7.70 -8.69 8.18
N SER A 117 6.62 -8.25 7.53
CA SER A 117 6.13 -6.86 7.60
C SER A 117 5.62 -6.52 9.01
N LEU A 118 4.80 -7.36 9.63
CA LEU A 118 4.31 -7.17 11.01
C LEU A 118 5.47 -7.01 12.00
N ARG A 119 6.52 -7.84 11.85
CA ARG A 119 7.72 -7.76 12.70
C ARG A 119 8.49 -6.46 12.50
N ARG A 120 8.70 -6.01 11.22
CA ARG A 120 9.37 -4.75 10.93
C ARG A 120 8.57 -3.54 11.42
N LEU A 121 7.27 -3.57 11.22
CA LEU A 121 6.32 -2.53 11.62
C LEU A 121 6.01 -2.51 13.13
N GLN A 122 6.44 -3.54 13.88
CA GLN A 122 6.20 -3.69 15.32
C GLN A 122 4.72 -3.54 15.67
N THR A 123 3.85 -4.19 14.90
CA THR A 123 2.39 -4.16 15.06
C THR A 123 1.82 -5.56 14.86
N ASP A 124 0.64 -5.80 15.40
CA ASP A 124 -0.10 -7.07 15.30
C ASP A 124 -1.00 -7.14 14.07
N ARG A 125 -1.23 -6.00 13.39
CA ARG A 125 -2.13 -5.91 12.24
C ARG A 125 -1.65 -4.93 11.18
N ILE A 126 -2.09 -5.18 9.96
CA ILE A 126 -1.99 -4.27 8.81
C ILE A 126 -3.42 -3.87 8.43
N ASP A 127 -3.70 -2.57 8.31
CA ASP A 127 -5.04 -2.10 7.99
C ASP A 127 -5.38 -2.32 6.51
N LEU A 128 -4.42 -2.08 5.60
CA LEU A 128 -4.58 -2.35 4.17
C LEU A 128 -3.34 -3.05 3.61
N TYR A 129 -3.49 -4.30 3.18
CA TYR A 129 -2.39 -5.09 2.60
C TYR A 129 -2.56 -5.22 1.09
N GLN A 130 -1.57 -4.82 0.30
CA GLN A 130 -1.72 -4.72 -1.15
C GLN A 130 -0.72 -5.59 -1.91
N ALA A 131 -1.19 -6.32 -2.94
CA ALA A 131 -0.29 -6.84 -3.95
C ALA A 131 0.28 -5.66 -4.75
N HIS A 132 1.61 -5.46 -4.69
CA HIS A 132 2.28 -4.26 -5.23
C HIS A 132 2.22 -4.19 -6.77
N MET A 133 2.09 -5.34 -7.40
CA MET A 133 1.93 -5.51 -8.84
C MET A 133 1.31 -6.88 -9.10
N GLN A 134 0.59 -7.04 -10.21
CA GLN A 134 0.09 -8.34 -10.63
C GLN A 134 1.23 -9.37 -10.79
N ASP A 135 0.90 -10.61 -10.52
CA ASP A 135 1.76 -11.77 -10.75
C ASP A 135 1.07 -12.71 -11.73
N VAL A 136 1.62 -12.82 -12.93
CA VAL A 136 1.01 -13.61 -14.00
C VAL A 136 1.32 -15.12 -13.88
N ASP A 137 2.31 -15.45 -13.05
CA ASP A 137 2.77 -16.82 -12.85
C ASP A 137 2.00 -17.55 -11.72
N THR A 138 1.30 -16.77 -10.88
CA THR A 138 0.49 -17.32 -9.78
C THR A 138 -1.01 -17.26 -10.13
N PRO A 139 -1.75 -18.38 -9.98
CA PRO A 139 -3.20 -18.38 -10.11
C PRO A 139 -3.85 -17.35 -9.17
N GLU A 140 -4.82 -16.56 -9.68
CA GLU A 140 -5.43 -15.49 -8.91
C GLU A 140 -6.21 -16.00 -7.69
N ASP A 141 -6.84 -17.17 -7.80
CA ASP A 141 -7.57 -17.79 -6.69
C ASP A 141 -6.62 -18.21 -5.54
N GLU A 142 -5.40 -18.64 -5.82
CA GLU A 142 -4.39 -18.92 -4.77
C GLU A 142 -4.03 -17.65 -3.99
N THR A 143 -3.79 -16.56 -4.72
CA THR A 143 -3.49 -15.25 -4.13
C THR A 143 -4.64 -14.76 -3.25
N LEU A 144 -5.87 -14.80 -3.76
CA LEU A 144 -7.05 -14.31 -3.05
C LEU A 144 -7.39 -15.16 -1.82
N ARG A 145 -7.28 -16.49 -1.92
CA ARG A 145 -7.46 -17.37 -0.76
C ARG A 145 -6.44 -17.12 0.34
N ALA A 146 -5.19 -16.83 -0.03
CA ALA A 146 -4.17 -16.48 0.95
C ALA A 146 -4.47 -15.16 1.66
N LEU A 147 -4.95 -14.15 0.93
CA LEU A 147 -5.35 -12.86 1.50
C LEU A 147 -6.62 -12.99 2.37
N ASP A 148 -7.61 -13.78 1.95
CA ASP A 148 -8.80 -14.09 2.75
C ASP A 148 -8.43 -14.75 4.08
N ASP A 149 -7.51 -15.71 4.07
CA ASP A 149 -7.03 -16.33 5.30
C ASP A 149 -6.36 -15.34 6.25
N LEU A 150 -5.60 -14.35 5.73
CA LEU A 150 -4.99 -13.31 6.55
C LEU A 150 -6.03 -12.37 7.18
N VAL A 151 -7.13 -12.08 6.45
CA VAL A 151 -8.25 -11.31 7.00
C VAL A 151 -8.94 -12.10 8.11
N ARG A 152 -9.24 -13.39 7.89
CA ARG A 152 -9.83 -14.28 8.90
C ARG A 152 -8.96 -14.44 10.15
N GLN A 153 -7.64 -14.38 10.00
CA GLN A 153 -6.67 -14.41 11.12
C GLN A 153 -6.57 -13.05 11.85
N GLY A 154 -7.16 -11.99 11.34
CA GLY A 154 -7.07 -10.63 11.89
C GLY A 154 -5.70 -9.96 11.70
N LYS A 155 -4.78 -10.57 10.94
CA LYS A 155 -3.48 -9.98 10.63
C LYS A 155 -3.57 -8.87 9.60
N VAL A 156 -4.58 -8.94 8.74
CA VAL A 156 -4.93 -7.95 7.72
C VAL A 156 -6.39 -7.60 7.90
N LEU A 157 -6.74 -6.32 7.89
CA LEU A 157 -8.14 -5.91 8.02
C LEU A 157 -8.81 -5.77 6.66
N TYR A 158 -8.10 -5.20 5.69
CA TYR A 158 -8.56 -5.04 4.31
C TYR A 158 -7.40 -5.33 3.36
N PHE A 159 -7.71 -5.77 2.15
CA PHE A 159 -6.68 -5.88 1.13
C PHE A 159 -7.04 -5.17 -0.16
N GLY A 160 -6.03 -4.89 -0.95
CA GLY A 160 -6.14 -4.22 -2.24
C GLY A 160 -5.06 -4.69 -3.20
N VAL A 161 -5.03 -4.06 -4.37
CA VAL A 161 -4.04 -4.35 -5.40
C VAL A 161 -3.47 -3.05 -5.96
N SER A 162 -2.27 -3.14 -6.51
CA SER A 162 -1.57 -2.02 -7.14
C SER A 162 -1.00 -2.46 -8.49
N ASN A 163 -1.05 -1.58 -9.48
CA ASN A 163 -0.47 -1.83 -10.81
C ASN A 163 -1.00 -3.13 -11.49
N TYR A 164 -2.27 -3.41 -11.32
CA TYR A 164 -2.98 -4.47 -12.03
C TYR A 164 -3.55 -3.93 -13.34
N ALA A 165 -3.57 -4.75 -14.38
CA ALA A 165 -4.36 -4.48 -15.57
C ALA A 165 -5.85 -4.55 -15.23
N ALA A 166 -6.69 -3.82 -15.97
CA ALA A 166 -8.13 -3.76 -15.68
C ALA A 166 -8.80 -5.14 -15.75
N TYR A 167 -8.40 -5.99 -16.71
CA TYR A 167 -8.93 -7.35 -16.82
C TYR A 167 -8.57 -8.20 -15.59
N ARG A 168 -7.34 -8.05 -15.06
CA ARG A 168 -6.89 -8.79 -13.87
C ARG A 168 -7.60 -8.30 -12.60
N LEU A 169 -7.83 -6.99 -12.50
CA LEU A 169 -8.65 -6.43 -11.42
C LEU A 169 -10.07 -6.97 -11.46
N MET A 170 -10.68 -7.08 -12.66
CA MET A 170 -12.01 -7.69 -12.79
C MET A 170 -12.00 -9.18 -12.50
N GLU A 171 -10.97 -9.91 -12.91
CA GLU A 171 -10.77 -11.33 -12.57
C GLU A 171 -10.71 -11.55 -11.06
N SER A 172 -9.96 -10.69 -10.33
CA SER A 172 -9.88 -10.74 -8.86
C SER A 172 -11.26 -10.53 -8.23
N LEU A 173 -12.02 -9.52 -8.67
CA LEU A 173 -13.36 -9.25 -8.16
C LEU A 173 -14.33 -10.40 -8.43
N TRP A 174 -14.30 -10.95 -9.65
CA TRP A 174 -15.15 -12.06 -10.04
C TRP A 174 -14.80 -13.36 -9.29
N THR A 175 -13.50 -13.63 -9.12
CA THR A 175 -13.03 -14.80 -8.37
C THR A 175 -13.43 -14.69 -6.90
N SER A 176 -13.28 -13.52 -6.27
CA SER A 176 -13.75 -13.32 -4.89
C SER A 176 -15.25 -13.59 -4.75
N GLU A 177 -16.06 -13.09 -5.67
CA GLU A 177 -17.52 -13.32 -5.67
C GLU A 177 -17.88 -14.81 -5.84
N ARG A 178 -17.29 -15.45 -6.85
CA ARG A 178 -17.52 -16.87 -7.17
C ARG A 178 -17.14 -17.80 -6.04
N GLU A 179 -15.99 -17.54 -5.42
CA GLU A 179 -15.41 -18.37 -4.37
C GLU A 179 -15.83 -17.96 -2.96
N ARG A 180 -16.66 -16.91 -2.83
CA ARG A 180 -17.14 -16.34 -1.55
C ARG A 180 -15.98 -15.96 -0.61
N LEU A 181 -14.96 -15.34 -1.17
CA LEU A 181 -13.81 -14.78 -0.47
C LEU A 181 -14.05 -13.31 -0.16
N GLU A 182 -13.27 -12.76 0.77
CA GLU A 182 -13.24 -11.32 0.98
C GLU A 182 -12.89 -10.58 -0.31
N ARG A 183 -13.43 -9.40 -0.48
CA ARG A 183 -13.25 -8.57 -1.67
C ARG A 183 -12.15 -7.54 -1.45
N LEU A 184 -11.34 -7.33 -2.48
CA LEU A 184 -10.42 -6.20 -2.47
C LEU A 184 -11.19 -4.87 -2.38
N VAL A 185 -10.67 -3.92 -1.59
CA VAL A 185 -11.32 -2.63 -1.33
C VAL A 185 -10.66 -1.47 -2.07
N SER A 186 -9.42 -1.66 -2.57
CA SER A 186 -8.65 -0.59 -3.20
C SER A 186 -7.85 -1.06 -4.41
N PHE A 187 -7.66 -0.13 -5.33
CA PHE A 187 -6.74 -0.20 -6.45
C PHE A 187 -5.79 0.99 -6.40
N GLN A 188 -4.48 0.74 -6.34
CA GLN A 188 -3.47 1.80 -6.37
C GLN A 188 -2.74 1.81 -7.71
N ALA A 189 -2.66 2.99 -8.34
CA ALA A 189 -1.98 3.14 -9.63
C ALA A 189 -1.32 4.52 -9.76
N GLN A 190 -0.36 4.59 -10.68
CA GLN A 190 0.17 5.87 -11.12
C GLN A 190 -0.94 6.66 -11.82
N TYR A 191 -1.17 7.88 -11.34
CA TYR A 191 -2.14 8.78 -11.92
C TYR A 191 -1.71 10.22 -11.67
N SER A 192 -1.62 11.02 -12.72
CA SER A 192 -1.21 12.43 -12.63
C SER A 192 -1.83 13.23 -13.78
N LEU A 193 -1.54 14.52 -13.86
CA LEU A 193 -2.01 15.35 -14.97
C LEU A 193 -1.51 14.85 -16.33
N VAL A 194 -0.36 14.18 -16.37
CA VAL A 194 0.29 13.69 -17.60
C VAL A 194 0.14 12.18 -17.80
N VAL A 195 -0.20 11.40 -16.75
CA VAL A 195 -0.42 9.95 -16.82
C VAL A 195 -1.88 9.67 -16.47
N ARG A 196 -2.72 9.44 -17.47
CA ARG A 196 -4.18 9.34 -17.35
C ARG A 196 -4.77 8.02 -17.87
N ASP A 197 -3.94 7.05 -18.15
CA ASP A 197 -4.35 5.78 -18.80
C ASP A 197 -5.42 5.01 -18.02
N ILE A 198 -5.42 5.15 -16.69
CA ILE A 198 -6.41 4.46 -15.84
C ILE A 198 -7.84 4.98 -16.02
N GLU A 199 -8.03 6.15 -16.65
CA GLU A 199 -9.37 6.71 -16.88
C GLU A 199 -10.20 5.90 -17.88
N ARG A 200 -9.53 5.17 -18.78
CA ARG A 200 -10.22 4.42 -19.85
C ARG A 200 -10.96 3.20 -19.32
N GLU A 201 -10.36 2.46 -18.41
CA GLU A 201 -10.89 1.16 -17.96
C GLU A 201 -10.96 1.05 -16.42
N HIS A 202 -9.87 1.38 -15.71
CA HIS A 202 -9.80 1.16 -14.26
C HIS A 202 -10.77 2.05 -13.48
N ILE A 203 -10.84 3.35 -13.77
CA ILE A 203 -11.73 4.25 -13.03
C ILE A 203 -13.19 3.86 -13.23
N PRO A 204 -13.71 3.62 -14.45
CA PRO A 204 -15.08 3.13 -14.65
C PRO A 204 -15.35 1.80 -13.92
N LEU A 205 -14.39 0.87 -13.97
CA LEU A 205 -14.49 -0.41 -13.29
C LEU A 205 -14.56 -0.22 -11.75
N CYS A 206 -13.64 0.56 -11.20
CA CYS A 206 -13.59 0.83 -9.76
C CYS A 206 -14.87 1.50 -9.26
N LEU A 207 -15.39 2.50 -10.00
CA LEU A 207 -16.66 3.17 -9.69
C LEU A 207 -17.84 2.18 -9.69
N LYS A 208 -17.93 1.33 -10.73
CA LYS A 208 -19.00 0.33 -10.86
C LYS A 208 -18.99 -0.69 -9.73
N HIS A 209 -17.82 -1.13 -9.31
CA HIS A 209 -17.66 -2.21 -8.32
C HIS A 209 -17.39 -1.71 -6.90
N GLY A 210 -17.32 -0.38 -6.69
CA GLY A 210 -17.10 0.23 -5.38
C GLY A 210 -15.70 -0.02 -4.81
N VAL A 211 -14.69 -0.05 -5.69
CA VAL A 211 -13.27 -0.14 -5.33
C VAL A 211 -12.70 1.27 -5.19
N GLY A 212 -12.03 1.56 -4.08
CA GLY A 212 -11.36 2.84 -3.85
C GLY A 212 -10.12 2.97 -4.75
N VAL A 213 -9.92 4.15 -5.34
CA VAL A 213 -8.72 4.42 -6.15
C VAL A 213 -7.73 5.22 -5.31
N LEU A 214 -6.52 4.67 -5.16
CA LEU A 214 -5.38 5.34 -4.55
C LEU A 214 -4.44 5.83 -5.64
N GLN A 215 -4.17 7.12 -5.64
CA GLN A 215 -3.26 7.72 -6.61
C GLN A 215 -1.82 7.63 -6.10
N ALA A 216 -0.94 6.97 -6.85
CA ALA A 216 0.50 7.03 -6.64
C ALA A 216 1.10 8.04 -7.62
N GLN A 217 1.71 9.12 -7.10
CA GLN A 217 2.41 10.09 -7.91
C GLN A 217 3.91 9.82 -7.86
N ARG A 218 4.51 9.44 -8.98
CA ARG A 218 5.95 9.16 -9.11
C ARG A 218 6.75 10.32 -9.73
N ASP A 219 6.06 11.26 -10.38
CA ASP A 219 6.69 12.23 -11.29
C ASP A 219 7.19 13.51 -10.63
N VAL A 220 7.37 13.51 -9.32
CA VAL A 220 7.77 14.71 -8.56
C VAL A 220 9.19 15.15 -8.85
N LEU A 221 10.06 14.22 -9.23
CA LEU A 221 11.44 14.53 -9.61
C LEU A 221 11.53 15.43 -10.87
N ALA A 222 10.50 15.40 -11.72
CA ALA A 222 10.44 16.23 -12.92
C ALA A 222 10.03 17.69 -12.63
N LEU A 223 9.53 18.00 -11.43
CA LEU A 223 9.00 19.33 -11.07
C LEU A 223 9.96 20.13 -10.18
N GLY A 224 11.17 19.65 -9.90
CA GLY A 224 12.18 20.36 -9.11
C GLY A 224 11.82 20.56 -7.62
N VAL A 225 10.84 19.82 -7.09
CA VAL A 225 10.46 19.83 -5.68
C VAL A 225 11.01 18.60 -4.97
N THR A 226 11.36 18.75 -3.69
CA THR A 226 11.96 17.65 -2.93
C THR A 226 10.97 16.51 -2.71
N PRO A 227 11.43 15.24 -2.68
CA PRO A 227 10.59 14.06 -2.45
C PRO A 227 9.74 14.13 -1.18
N ALA A 228 10.17 14.88 -0.15
CA ALA A 228 9.43 15.11 1.08
C ALA A 228 8.14 15.95 0.88
N GLN A 229 8.01 16.65 -0.24
CA GLN A 229 6.88 17.56 -0.49
C GLN A 229 5.72 16.91 -1.23
N VAL A 230 5.86 15.69 -1.77
CA VAL A 230 4.82 15.13 -2.65
C VAL A 230 4.66 13.61 -2.50
N ALA A 231 4.35 13.18 -1.33
CA ALA A 231 3.77 11.84 -1.15
C ALA A 231 2.25 12.00 -0.93
N LEU A 232 1.55 12.50 -1.93
CA LEU A 232 0.10 12.71 -1.90
C LEU A 232 -0.58 11.61 -2.68
N ALA A 233 -1.21 10.66 -1.99
CA ALA A 233 -2.19 9.78 -2.61
C ALA A 233 -3.58 10.41 -2.47
N TRP A 234 -4.31 10.54 -3.57
CA TRP A 234 -5.68 11.02 -3.59
C TRP A 234 -6.62 9.82 -3.65
N CYS A 235 -7.55 9.73 -2.71
CA CYS A 235 -8.69 8.84 -2.86
C CYS A 235 -9.72 9.55 -3.75
N ILE A 236 -9.81 9.14 -5.02
CA ILE A 236 -10.84 9.66 -5.92
C ILE A 236 -12.09 8.82 -5.69
N HIS A 237 -13.07 9.38 -5.02
CA HIS A 237 -14.42 8.85 -4.97
C HIS A 237 -15.35 9.90 -5.58
N LYS A 238 -16.05 9.55 -6.68
CA LYS A 238 -17.23 10.31 -7.06
C LYS A 238 -18.38 9.82 -6.19
N PRO A 239 -19.18 10.73 -5.59
CA PRO A 239 -20.41 10.31 -4.94
C PRO A 239 -21.30 9.61 -5.98
N ALA A 240 -21.93 8.51 -5.57
CA ALA A 240 -22.97 7.85 -6.35
C ALA A 240 -24.16 8.79 -6.57
#